data_70705f2c3afbb232757e2a7647a43ef5
#
_entry.id   70705f2c3afbb232757e2a7647a43ef5
#
_cell.length_a   1.000
_cell.length_b   1.000
_cell.length_c   1.000
_cell.angle_alpha   90.00
_cell.angle_beta   90.00
_cell.angle_gamma   90.00
#
_symmetry.space_group_name_H-M   'P 1'
#
loop_
_entity.id
_entity.type
_entity.pdbx_description
1 polymer ?
#
loop_
_entity_poly.entity_id
_entity_poly.type
_entity_poly.pdbx_seq_one_letter_code
_entity_poly.pdbx_strand_id
1 'polypeptide(L)'
;MAPVKRFQWKILPQGMMNSPIICQYLISVLLQPIRDKYPTAFIIHYMDDILLSMESELCLQQLYDEVTTTLQNHGLLVAPDKIQLKAPFNYLGHVMEESKIKPQKTQISVHSLRTLNDFQKFIGDINWLQPSIGIPTYALQNLFKILEGPLNPNSPRQLTKETEEELKFVEKRIQQSFSTWLDHTQPVYLYIFPTKYSPTAIIAQKSPIE
;
A
#
# COMPACT_ATOMS: atom_id res chain seq x y z
N MET A 1 -17.39 19.54 -39.69
CA MET A 1 -17.06 18.45 -40.64
C MET A 1 -16.71 17.21 -39.83
N ALA A 2 -17.32 16.06 -40.13
CA ALA A 2 -16.92 14.81 -39.48
C ALA A 2 -15.51 14.38 -39.94
N PRO A 3 -14.66 13.80 -39.10
CA PRO A 3 -13.31 13.37 -39.49
C PRO A 3 -13.42 12.29 -40.57
N VAL A 4 -12.67 12.42 -41.66
CA VAL A 4 -12.65 11.51 -42.82
C VAL A 4 -12.09 10.13 -42.46
N LYS A 5 -11.33 10.00 -41.34
CA LYS A 5 -10.77 8.73 -40.88
C LYS A 5 -11.20 8.45 -39.43
N ARG A 6 -11.54 7.21 -39.16
CA ARG A 6 -11.76 6.72 -37.79
C ARG A 6 -10.54 5.93 -37.35
N PHE A 7 -10.14 6.16 -36.09
CA PHE A 7 -9.02 5.49 -35.47
C PHE A 7 -9.53 4.72 -34.26
N GLN A 8 -8.90 3.59 -33.97
CA GLN A 8 -9.12 2.85 -32.74
C GLN A 8 -7.77 2.54 -32.08
N TRP A 9 -7.77 2.44 -30.76
CA TRP A 9 -6.58 2.07 -30.02
C TRP A 9 -6.21 0.60 -30.26
N LYS A 10 -4.91 0.34 -30.45
CA LYS A 10 -4.37 -1.03 -30.47
C LYS A 10 -3.88 -1.50 -29.10
N ILE A 11 -3.77 -0.58 -28.16
CA ILE A 11 -3.32 -0.80 -26.77
C ILE A 11 -4.36 -0.21 -25.83
N LEU A 12 -4.29 -0.58 -24.54
CA LEU A 12 -5.13 0.04 -23.51
C LEU A 12 -4.68 1.50 -23.31
N PRO A 13 -5.55 2.50 -23.60
CA PRO A 13 -5.17 3.90 -23.46
C PRO A 13 -5.09 4.29 -21.99
N GLN A 14 -4.10 5.12 -21.66
CA GLN A 14 -4.02 5.75 -20.34
C GLN A 14 -5.20 6.70 -20.14
N GLY A 15 -5.76 6.72 -18.92
CA GLY A 15 -6.91 7.55 -18.55
C GLY A 15 -8.28 6.97 -18.93
N MET A 16 -8.36 5.84 -19.62
CA MET A 16 -9.62 5.12 -19.78
C MET A 16 -10.00 4.42 -18.47
N MET A 17 -11.23 4.60 -18.01
CA MET A 17 -11.72 4.12 -16.71
C MET A 17 -11.47 2.62 -16.48
N ASN A 18 -11.64 1.79 -17.50
CA ASN A 18 -11.55 0.34 -17.41
C ASN A 18 -10.14 -0.21 -17.71
N SER A 19 -9.19 0.60 -18.19
CA SER A 19 -7.85 0.12 -18.55
C SER A 19 -7.12 -0.56 -17.39
N PRO A 20 -7.15 -0.04 -16.16
CA PRO A 20 -6.49 -0.70 -15.02
C PRO A 20 -7.07 -2.09 -14.72
N ILE A 21 -8.41 -2.22 -14.75
CA ILE A 21 -9.10 -3.48 -14.47
C ILE A 21 -8.78 -4.52 -15.56
N ILE A 22 -8.78 -4.11 -16.83
CA ILE A 22 -8.48 -5.00 -17.94
C ILE A 22 -7.01 -5.47 -17.86
N CYS A 23 -6.07 -4.57 -17.56
CA CYS A 23 -4.67 -4.91 -17.39
C CYS A 23 -4.47 -5.91 -16.23
N GLN A 24 -5.07 -5.62 -15.08
CA GLN A 24 -5.03 -6.50 -13.91
C GLN A 24 -5.59 -7.89 -14.21
N TYR A 25 -6.71 -7.97 -14.94
CA TYR A 25 -7.32 -9.23 -15.34
C TYR A 25 -6.43 -10.01 -16.32
N LEU A 26 -5.84 -9.34 -17.32
CA LEU A 26 -4.90 -9.97 -18.25
C LEU A 26 -3.73 -10.62 -17.53
N ILE A 27 -3.05 -9.87 -16.65
CA ILE A 27 -1.92 -10.40 -15.86
C ILE A 27 -2.38 -11.56 -14.99
N SER A 28 -3.57 -11.49 -14.39
CA SER A 28 -4.13 -12.60 -13.59
C SER A 28 -4.26 -13.88 -14.40
N VAL A 29 -4.80 -13.78 -15.62
CA VAL A 29 -4.96 -14.91 -16.55
C VAL A 29 -3.61 -15.49 -16.98
N LEU A 30 -2.63 -14.64 -17.27
CA LEU A 30 -1.27 -15.08 -17.65
C LEU A 30 -0.53 -15.79 -16.53
N LEU A 31 -0.73 -15.37 -15.29
CA LEU A 31 -0.08 -15.95 -14.12
C LEU A 31 -0.81 -17.20 -13.59
N GLN A 32 -2.05 -17.45 -13.98
CA GLN A 32 -2.83 -18.57 -13.42
C GLN A 32 -2.17 -19.94 -13.69
N PRO A 33 -1.74 -20.28 -14.93
CA PRO A 33 -1.06 -21.55 -15.18
C PRO A 33 0.22 -21.74 -14.34
N ILE A 34 0.93 -20.65 -14.05
CA ILE A 34 2.13 -20.69 -13.21
C ILE A 34 1.75 -20.96 -11.76
N ARG A 35 0.67 -20.33 -11.25
CA ARG A 35 0.15 -20.64 -9.91
C ARG A 35 -0.25 -22.09 -9.76
N ASP A 36 -0.90 -22.64 -10.77
CA ASP A 36 -1.35 -24.05 -10.77
C ASP A 36 -0.14 -25.00 -10.78
N LYS A 37 0.94 -24.63 -11.46
CA LYS A 37 2.21 -25.41 -11.51
C LYS A 37 3.00 -25.32 -10.21
N TYR A 38 2.97 -24.17 -9.53
CA TYR A 38 3.71 -23.92 -8.27
C TYR A 38 2.75 -23.66 -7.10
N PRO A 39 2.02 -24.65 -6.59
CA PRO A 39 0.96 -24.45 -5.60
C PRO A 39 1.48 -23.98 -4.23
N THR A 40 2.78 -24.15 -3.94
CA THR A 40 3.43 -23.67 -2.72
C THR A 40 4.04 -22.27 -2.86
N ALA A 41 4.05 -21.72 -4.09
CA ALA A 41 4.56 -20.39 -4.33
C ALA A 41 3.53 -19.31 -3.99
N PHE A 42 3.99 -18.22 -3.41
CA PHE A 42 3.22 -16.98 -3.33
C PHE A 42 3.51 -16.12 -4.56
N ILE A 43 2.53 -15.99 -5.44
CA ILE A 43 2.56 -15.13 -6.63
C ILE A 43 1.47 -14.09 -6.46
N ILE A 44 1.82 -12.95 -5.88
CA ILE A 44 0.89 -11.84 -5.62
C ILE A 44 1.16 -10.76 -6.64
N HIS A 45 0.14 -10.33 -7.38
CA HIS A 45 0.27 -9.19 -8.27
C HIS A 45 -0.79 -8.14 -7.95
N TYR A 46 -0.39 -6.89 -8.03
CA TYR A 46 -1.26 -5.74 -7.85
C TYR A 46 -0.82 -4.63 -8.78
N MET A 47 -1.67 -4.28 -9.75
CA MET A 47 -1.36 -3.34 -10.82
C MET A 47 -0.04 -3.70 -11.53
N ASP A 48 0.98 -2.87 -11.38
CA ASP A 48 2.30 -3.03 -12.04
C ASP A 48 3.29 -3.85 -11.19
N ASP A 49 2.94 -4.13 -9.93
CA ASP A 49 3.85 -4.79 -8.97
C ASP A 49 3.55 -6.29 -8.88
N ILE A 50 4.60 -7.12 -8.92
CA ILE A 50 4.51 -8.57 -8.71
C ILE A 50 5.47 -8.97 -7.59
N LEU A 51 4.97 -9.67 -6.58
CA LEU A 51 5.74 -10.25 -5.49
C LEU A 51 5.79 -11.78 -5.68
N LEU A 52 6.99 -12.33 -5.67
CA LEU A 52 7.23 -13.76 -5.74
C LEU A 52 7.91 -14.23 -4.45
N SER A 53 7.43 -15.33 -3.87
CA SER A 53 8.06 -15.96 -2.70
C SER A 53 7.93 -17.47 -2.77
N MET A 54 9.03 -18.15 -2.43
CA MET A 54 9.12 -19.61 -2.31
C MET A 54 10.08 -20.00 -1.18
N GLU A 55 9.99 -21.24 -0.69
CA GLU A 55 10.88 -21.76 0.36
C GLU A 55 12.33 -21.93 -0.12
N SER A 56 12.55 -22.28 -1.39
CA SER A 56 13.87 -22.53 -1.98
C SER A 56 14.27 -21.42 -2.93
N GLU A 57 15.48 -20.91 -2.78
CA GLU A 57 16.05 -19.89 -3.69
C GLU A 57 16.15 -20.39 -5.12
N LEU A 58 16.53 -21.66 -5.32
CA LEU A 58 16.61 -22.28 -6.65
C LEU A 58 15.24 -22.34 -7.32
N CYS A 59 14.21 -22.76 -6.59
CA CYS A 59 12.84 -22.79 -7.09
C CYS A 59 12.30 -21.38 -7.34
N LEU A 60 12.68 -20.41 -6.51
CA LEU A 60 12.31 -19.00 -6.71
C LEU A 60 12.91 -18.43 -8.01
N GLN A 61 14.17 -18.79 -8.33
CA GLN A 61 14.80 -18.38 -9.59
C GLN A 61 14.06 -18.98 -10.81
N GLN A 62 13.71 -20.26 -10.75
CA GLN A 62 12.93 -20.91 -11.81
C GLN A 62 11.56 -20.26 -12.00
N LEU A 63 10.88 -19.97 -10.89
CA LEU A 63 9.60 -19.25 -10.91
C LEU A 63 9.74 -17.85 -11.52
N TYR A 64 10.78 -17.12 -11.16
CA TYR A 64 11.08 -15.79 -11.70
C TYR A 64 11.30 -15.85 -13.22
N ASP A 65 12.12 -16.81 -13.69
CA ASP A 65 12.41 -16.98 -15.12
C ASP A 65 11.14 -17.34 -15.92
N GLU A 66 10.27 -18.18 -15.36
CA GLU A 66 9.01 -18.55 -15.99
C GLU A 66 8.01 -17.39 -16.04
N VAL A 67 7.87 -16.64 -14.94
CA VAL A 67 7.01 -15.45 -14.88
C VAL A 67 7.48 -14.40 -15.89
N THR A 68 8.77 -14.09 -15.89
CA THR A 68 9.33 -13.08 -16.79
C THR A 68 9.20 -13.47 -18.26
N THR A 69 9.47 -14.74 -18.59
CA THR A 69 9.30 -15.28 -19.95
C THR A 69 7.83 -15.23 -20.38
N THR A 70 6.91 -15.60 -19.51
CA THR A 70 5.47 -15.57 -19.81
C THR A 70 5.01 -14.13 -20.11
N LEU A 71 5.42 -13.17 -19.28
CA LEU A 71 5.09 -11.76 -19.49
C LEU A 71 5.69 -11.23 -20.80
N GLN A 72 6.96 -11.52 -21.09
CA GLN A 72 7.65 -11.11 -22.33
C GLN A 72 6.97 -11.67 -23.58
N ASN A 73 6.57 -12.93 -23.57
CA ASN A 73 5.86 -13.56 -24.69
C ASN A 73 4.52 -12.89 -25.02
N HIS A 74 3.96 -12.16 -24.06
CA HIS A 74 2.71 -11.39 -24.22
C HIS A 74 2.94 -9.88 -24.35
N GLY A 75 4.20 -9.45 -24.60
CA GLY A 75 4.54 -8.05 -24.84
C GLY A 75 4.65 -7.18 -23.59
N LEU A 76 4.69 -7.80 -22.40
CA LEU A 76 4.87 -7.12 -21.12
C LEU A 76 6.34 -7.24 -20.70
N LEU A 77 7.04 -6.10 -20.63
CA LEU A 77 8.45 -6.06 -20.27
C LEU A 77 8.61 -5.69 -18.79
N VAL A 78 9.36 -6.51 -18.07
CA VAL A 78 9.80 -6.19 -16.72
C VAL A 78 10.99 -5.25 -16.80
N ALA A 79 10.92 -4.09 -16.14
CA ALA A 79 12.00 -3.11 -16.11
C ALA A 79 13.14 -3.62 -15.21
N PRO A 80 14.36 -3.86 -15.76
CA PRO A 80 15.46 -4.48 -15.00
C PRO A 80 15.89 -3.66 -13.78
N ASP A 81 15.80 -2.33 -13.87
CA ASP A 81 16.15 -1.38 -12.82
C ASP A 81 15.18 -1.38 -11.63
N LYS A 82 13.98 -1.96 -11.81
CA LYS A 82 12.96 -2.08 -10.76
C LYS A 82 12.94 -3.44 -10.07
N ILE A 83 13.76 -4.39 -10.52
CA ILE A 83 13.80 -5.72 -9.91
C ILE A 83 14.53 -5.66 -8.58
N GLN A 84 13.88 -6.14 -7.53
CA GLN A 84 14.41 -6.19 -6.17
C GLN A 84 14.54 -7.65 -5.73
N LEU A 85 15.77 -8.14 -5.63
CA LEU A 85 16.05 -9.56 -5.34
C LEU A 85 16.34 -9.84 -3.87
N LYS A 86 16.65 -8.83 -3.08
CA LYS A 86 17.03 -8.97 -1.67
C LYS A 86 16.35 -7.92 -0.81
N ALA A 87 16.04 -8.30 0.42
CA ALA A 87 15.59 -7.35 1.43
C ALA A 87 16.72 -6.35 1.78
N PRO A 88 16.39 -5.09 2.13
CA PRO A 88 15.03 -4.54 2.17
C PRO A 88 14.50 -4.21 0.78
N PHE A 89 13.24 -4.51 0.50
CA PHE A 89 12.59 -4.16 -0.75
C PHE A 89 11.26 -3.43 -0.53
N ASN A 90 10.86 -2.63 -1.51
CA ASN A 90 9.65 -1.84 -1.47
C ASN A 90 8.51 -2.57 -2.19
N TYR A 91 7.38 -2.73 -1.52
CA TYR A 91 6.18 -3.30 -2.10
C TYR A 91 4.93 -2.62 -1.55
N LEU A 92 4.06 -2.13 -2.44
CA LEU A 92 2.80 -1.46 -2.09
C LEU A 92 2.93 -0.42 -0.97
N GLY A 93 3.97 0.42 -1.05
CA GLY A 93 4.21 1.51 -0.09
C GLY A 93 4.74 1.06 1.27
N HIS A 94 5.21 -0.17 1.37
CA HIS A 94 5.90 -0.70 2.55
C HIS A 94 7.34 -1.08 2.22
N VAL A 95 8.22 -0.96 3.20
CA VAL A 95 9.58 -1.51 3.20
C VAL A 95 9.52 -2.86 3.89
N MET A 96 9.84 -3.90 3.16
CA MET A 96 9.88 -5.28 3.66
C MET A 96 11.32 -5.65 4.00
N GLU A 97 11.59 -5.83 5.29
CA GLU A 97 12.83 -6.36 5.84
C GLU A 97 12.67 -7.87 6.10
N GLU A 98 13.74 -8.56 6.48
CA GLU A 98 13.67 -10.01 6.78
C GLU A 98 12.67 -10.36 7.88
N SER A 99 12.55 -9.53 8.92
CA SER A 99 11.69 -9.78 10.08
C SER A 99 10.60 -8.73 10.30
N LYS A 100 10.61 -7.63 9.56
CA LYS A 100 9.72 -6.49 9.80
C LYS A 100 9.19 -5.89 8.52
N ILE A 101 7.98 -5.35 8.63
CA ILE A 101 7.35 -4.57 7.58
C ILE A 101 7.11 -3.17 8.15
N LYS A 102 7.59 -2.15 7.45
CA LYS A 102 7.45 -0.74 7.84
C LYS A 102 6.78 0.06 6.74
N PRO A 103 6.00 1.09 7.05
CA PRO A 103 5.58 2.04 6.03
C PRO A 103 6.79 2.68 5.34
N GLN A 104 6.77 2.77 4.01
CA GLN A 104 7.83 3.46 3.26
C GLN A 104 7.86 4.95 3.58
N LYS A 105 6.69 5.57 3.76
CA LYS A 105 6.57 6.97 4.12
C LYS A 105 6.67 7.14 5.63
N THR A 106 7.88 7.42 6.11
CA THR A 106 8.19 7.60 7.54
C THR A 106 8.22 9.06 7.99
N GLN A 107 8.13 10.00 7.04
CA GLN A 107 8.14 11.44 7.32
C GLN A 107 6.89 12.10 6.76
N ILE A 108 6.25 12.91 7.57
CA ILE A 108 5.10 13.71 7.20
C ILE A 108 5.55 15.17 7.10
N SER A 109 5.47 15.76 5.90
CA SER A 109 5.85 17.15 5.69
C SER A 109 4.71 18.09 6.06
N VAL A 110 4.86 18.78 7.20
CA VAL A 110 3.88 19.76 7.72
C VAL A 110 4.15 21.18 7.22
N HIS A 111 5.38 21.44 6.75
CA HIS A 111 5.87 22.80 6.52
C HIS A 111 5.20 23.60 5.38
N SER A 112 4.39 22.98 4.54
CA SER A 112 3.74 23.64 3.39
C SER A 112 2.20 23.63 3.41
N LEU A 113 1.57 23.24 4.52
CA LEU A 113 0.12 23.13 4.61
C LEU A 113 -0.52 24.52 4.73
N ARG A 114 -1.23 24.97 3.68
CA ARG A 114 -1.87 26.29 3.62
C ARG A 114 -3.31 26.26 3.11
N THR A 115 -3.63 25.32 2.23
CA THR A 115 -4.92 25.24 1.55
C THR A 115 -5.68 23.98 1.90
N LEU A 116 -6.99 23.97 1.67
CA LEU A 116 -7.82 22.79 1.83
C LEU A 116 -7.23 21.57 1.07
N ASN A 117 -6.77 21.79 -0.17
CA ASN A 117 -6.18 20.71 -0.97
C ASN A 117 -4.89 20.12 -0.34
N ASP A 118 -4.06 20.97 0.29
CA ASP A 118 -2.86 20.50 0.99
C ASP A 118 -3.25 19.62 2.17
N PHE A 119 -4.22 20.05 2.97
CA PHE A 119 -4.72 19.26 4.10
C PHE A 119 -5.44 17.98 3.68
N GLN A 120 -6.19 18.01 2.57
CA GLN A 120 -6.82 16.79 2.03
C GLN A 120 -5.78 15.73 1.63
N LYS A 121 -4.72 16.12 0.92
CA LYS A 121 -3.60 15.22 0.58
C LYS A 121 -2.91 14.70 1.83
N PHE A 122 -2.61 15.58 2.75
CA PHE A 122 -1.93 15.27 3.99
C PHE A 122 -2.73 14.28 4.87
N ILE A 123 -4.02 14.54 5.08
CA ILE A 123 -4.91 13.65 5.84
C ILE A 123 -5.12 12.32 5.09
N GLY A 124 -5.14 12.36 3.75
CA GLY A 124 -5.13 11.15 2.92
C GLY A 124 -3.91 10.27 3.19
N ASP A 125 -2.73 10.87 3.31
CA ASP A 125 -1.49 10.15 3.68
C ASP A 125 -1.59 9.51 5.08
N ILE A 126 -2.13 10.26 6.05
CA ILE A 126 -2.34 9.74 7.42
C ILE A 126 -3.33 8.57 7.40
N ASN A 127 -4.46 8.72 6.71
CA ASN A 127 -5.47 7.66 6.59
C ASN A 127 -4.90 6.39 5.96
N TRP A 128 -4.02 6.54 4.96
CA TRP A 128 -3.35 5.41 4.33
C TRP A 128 -2.39 4.69 5.31
N LEU A 129 -1.70 5.45 6.16
CA LEU A 129 -0.79 4.90 7.18
C LEU A 129 -1.53 4.33 8.40
N GLN A 130 -2.73 4.82 8.68
CA GLN A 130 -3.48 4.54 9.91
C GLN A 130 -3.58 3.05 10.28
N PRO A 131 -3.87 2.11 9.35
CA PRO A 131 -3.91 0.68 9.67
C PRO A 131 -2.55 0.14 10.13
N SER A 132 -1.45 0.64 9.54
CA SER A 132 -0.10 0.18 9.85
C SER A 132 0.46 0.74 11.15
N ILE A 133 0.02 1.94 11.56
CA ILE A 133 0.51 2.63 12.76
C ILE A 133 -0.44 2.52 13.97
N GLY A 134 -1.60 1.91 13.78
CA GLY A 134 -2.56 1.62 14.85
C GLY A 134 -3.10 2.88 15.54
N ILE A 135 -3.39 3.93 14.80
CA ILE A 135 -4.01 5.16 15.32
C ILE A 135 -5.52 5.09 15.16
N PRO A 136 -6.30 5.20 16.23
CA PRO A 136 -7.75 5.23 16.13
C PRO A 136 -8.23 6.59 15.56
N THR A 137 -9.31 6.57 14.79
CA THR A 137 -9.85 7.77 14.11
C THR A 137 -10.18 8.91 15.09
N TYR A 138 -10.63 8.59 16.30
CA TYR A 138 -10.94 9.60 17.30
C TYR A 138 -9.73 10.43 17.75
N ALA A 139 -8.49 9.88 17.63
CA ALA A 139 -7.26 10.60 17.96
C ALA A 139 -6.84 11.61 16.90
N LEU A 140 -7.60 11.73 15.80
CA LEU A 140 -7.35 12.62 14.68
C LEU A 140 -8.54 13.58 14.42
N GLN A 141 -9.44 13.74 15.42
CA GLN A 141 -10.68 14.50 15.25
C GLN A 141 -10.45 15.96 14.86
N ASN A 142 -9.46 16.61 15.47
CA ASN A 142 -9.19 18.02 15.19
C ASN A 142 -8.54 18.19 13.80
N LEU A 143 -7.71 17.25 13.38
CA LEU A 143 -7.18 17.22 12.00
C LEU A 143 -8.30 17.07 10.97
N PHE A 144 -9.29 16.21 11.20
CA PHE A 144 -10.43 16.09 10.31
C PHE A 144 -11.30 17.35 10.27
N LYS A 145 -11.48 18.05 11.40
CA LYS A 145 -12.22 19.31 11.46
C LYS A 145 -11.60 20.42 10.60
N ILE A 146 -10.31 20.38 10.33
CA ILE A 146 -9.67 21.35 9.41
C ILE A 146 -10.27 21.27 7.99
N LEU A 147 -10.79 20.11 7.59
CA LEU A 147 -11.42 19.94 6.28
C LEU A 147 -12.81 20.59 6.19
N GLU A 148 -13.42 20.96 7.31
CA GLU A 148 -14.73 21.60 7.34
C GLU A 148 -14.64 23.04 6.84
N GLY A 149 -15.76 23.54 6.30
CA GLY A 149 -15.88 24.92 5.78
C GLY A 149 -15.96 24.99 4.25
N PRO A 150 -15.50 26.10 3.64
CA PRO A 150 -15.61 26.29 2.20
C PRO A 150 -14.94 25.18 1.41
N LEU A 151 -15.65 24.64 0.41
CA LEU A 151 -15.18 23.49 -0.40
C LEU A 151 -14.17 23.84 -1.51
N ASN A 152 -13.85 25.15 -1.67
CA ASN A 152 -12.84 25.55 -2.65
C ASN A 152 -11.47 24.97 -2.27
N PRO A 153 -10.79 24.20 -3.15
CA PRO A 153 -9.49 23.60 -2.87
C PRO A 153 -8.41 24.60 -2.44
N ASN A 154 -8.52 25.86 -2.89
CA ASN A 154 -7.58 26.94 -2.55
C ASN A 154 -7.97 27.71 -1.28
N SER A 155 -9.07 27.31 -0.58
CA SER A 155 -9.46 27.99 0.64
C SER A 155 -8.39 27.83 1.72
N PRO A 156 -8.00 28.94 2.42
CA PRO A 156 -6.94 28.88 3.42
C PRO A 156 -7.36 28.02 4.62
N ARG A 157 -6.40 27.30 5.16
CA ARG A 157 -6.51 26.49 6.37
C ARG A 157 -5.28 26.72 7.24
N GLN A 158 -5.44 26.56 8.55
CA GLN A 158 -4.36 26.73 9.52
C GLN A 158 -4.40 25.61 10.55
N LEU A 159 -3.21 25.21 11.01
CA LEU A 159 -3.06 24.32 12.16
C LEU A 159 -3.41 25.06 13.45
N THR A 160 -4.12 24.41 14.34
CA THR A 160 -4.35 24.84 15.72
C THR A 160 -3.38 24.12 16.64
N LYS A 161 -3.29 24.56 17.91
CA LYS A 161 -2.43 23.88 18.90
C LYS A 161 -2.85 22.42 19.09
N GLU A 162 -4.15 22.16 19.10
CA GLU A 162 -4.71 20.81 19.26
C GLU A 162 -4.30 19.91 18.06
N THR A 163 -4.33 20.45 16.85
CA THR A 163 -3.92 19.71 15.66
C THR A 163 -2.42 19.46 15.60
N GLU A 164 -1.61 20.38 16.12
CA GLU A 164 -0.16 20.17 16.25
C GLU A 164 0.17 19.06 17.25
N GLU A 165 -0.59 18.93 18.33
CA GLU A 165 -0.44 17.81 19.29
C GLU A 165 -0.81 16.47 18.66
N GLU A 166 -1.93 16.42 17.91
CA GLU A 166 -2.32 15.24 17.15
C GLU A 166 -1.24 14.84 16.13
N LEU A 167 -0.62 15.82 15.45
CA LEU A 167 0.47 15.57 14.51
C LEU A 167 1.72 14.99 15.18
N LYS A 168 2.15 15.54 16.31
CA LYS A 168 3.27 14.99 17.09
C LYS A 168 3.01 13.56 17.53
N PHE A 169 1.75 13.26 17.89
CA PHE A 169 1.33 11.90 18.21
C PHE A 169 1.45 10.97 17.01
N VAL A 170 0.99 11.40 15.82
CA VAL A 170 1.11 10.65 14.56
C VAL A 170 2.57 10.39 14.21
N GLU A 171 3.42 11.42 14.24
CA GLU A 171 4.86 11.30 13.95
C GLU A 171 5.55 10.29 14.87
N LYS A 172 5.28 10.37 16.18
CA LYS A 172 5.80 9.41 17.15
C LYS A 172 5.36 7.99 16.84
N ARG A 173 4.09 7.79 16.48
CA ARG A 173 3.55 6.47 16.13
C ARG A 173 4.19 5.93 14.84
N ILE A 174 4.38 6.75 13.82
CA ILE A 174 5.06 6.33 12.57
C ILE A 174 6.47 5.82 12.85
N GLN A 175 7.24 6.54 13.69
CA GLN A 175 8.61 6.15 14.02
C GLN A 175 8.70 4.84 14.80
N GLN A 176 7.70 4.55 15.62
CA GLN A 176 7.68 3.39 16.52
C GLN A 176 6.94 2.18 15.93
N SER A 177 6.16 2.37 14.86
CA SER A 177 5.31 1.32 14.33
C SER A 177 6.03 0.48 13.29
N PHE A 178 5.92 -0.82 13.47
CA PHE A 178 6.31 -1.84 12.49
C PHE A 178 5.39 -3.04 12.68
N SER A 179 5.24 -3.84 11.63
CA SER A 179 4.59 -5.14 11.68
C SER A 179 5.65 -6.23 11.52
N THR A 180 5.45 -7.35 12.19
CA THR A 180 6.29 -8.54 12.00
C THR A 180 5.57 -9.52 11.09
N TRP A 181 6.32 -10.43 10.47
CA TRP A 181 5.74 -11.54 9.74
C TRP A 181 4.93 -12.44 10.67
N LEU A 182 3.83 -12.98 10.13
CA LEU A 182 3.01 -13.94 10.84
C LEU A 182 3.77 -15.27 10.97
N ASP A 183 3.92 -15.76 12.20
CA ASP A 183 4.45 -17.08 12.46
C ASP A 183 3.29 -18.08 12.45
N HIS A 184 3.20 -18.92 11.41
CA HIS A 184 2.13 -19.90 11.25
C HIS A 184 2.13 -20.99 12.32
N THR A 185 3.21 -21.13 13.11
CA THR A 185 3.30 -22.09 14.22
C THR A 185 2.69 -21.55 15.52
N GLN A 186 2.45 -20.24 15.61
CA GLN A 186 1.93 -19.57 16.79
C GLN A 186 0.45 -19.25 16.65
N PRO A 187 -0.33 -19.32 17.74
CA PRO A 187 -1.74 -18.93 17.72
C PRO A 187 -1.90 -17.43 17.49
N VAL A 188 -2.95 -17.08 16.76
CA VAL A 188 -3.35 -15.69 16.52
C VAL A 188 -4.45 -15.31 17.50
N TYR A 189 -4.32 -14.16 18.16
CA TYR A 189 -5.25 -13.62 19.13
C TYR A 189 -5.89 -12.35 18.60
N LEU A 190 -7.18 -12.20 18.88
CA LEU A 190 -7.93 -10.97 18.67
C LEU A 190 -8.11 -10.28 20.03
N TYR A 191 -7.47 -9.14 20.21
CA TYR A 191 -7.64 -8.28 21.39
C TYR A 191 -8.67 -7.20 21.10
N ILE A 192 -9.74 -7.17 21.88
CA ILE A 192 -10.80 -6.15 21.75
C ILE A 192 -10.72 -5.22 22.94
N PHE A 193 -10.52 -3.95 22.67
CA PHE A 193 -10.44 -2.89 23.68
C PHE A 193 -11.71 -2.04 23.60
N PRO A 194 -12.56 -2.02 24.64
CA PRO A 194 -13.66 -1.10 24.69
C PRO A 194 -13.13 0.33 24.84
N THR A 195 -13.55 1.22 23.96
CA THR A 195 -13.24 2.64 24.06
C THR A 195 -14.51 3.45 24.21
N LYS A 196 -14.38 4.72 24.60
CA LYS A 196 -15.54 5.62 24.82
C LYS A 196 -16.41 5.79 23.57
N TYR A 197 -15.82 5.70 22.38
CA TYR A 197 -16.50 6.03 21.12
C TYR A 197 -16.81 4.80 20.26
N SER A 198 -15.88 3.85 20.21
CA SER A 198 -16.03 2.62 19.41
C SER A 198 -15.04 1.56 19.90
N PRO A 199 -15.39 0.27 19.86
CA PRO A 199 -14.41 -0.78 20.17
C PRO A 199 -13.27 -0.74 19.17
N THR A 200 -12.05 -0.89 19.67
CA THR A 200 -10.83 -1.06 18.85
C THR A 200 -10.35 -2.49 18.98
N ALA A 201 -9.99 -3.11 17.88
CA ALA A 201 -9.47 -4.47 17.87
C ALA A 201 -8.07 -4.54 17.26
N ILE A 202 -7.23 -5.40 17.82
CA ILE A 202 -5.88 -5.69 17.33
C ILE A 202 -5.76 -7.19 17.17
N ILE A 203 -5.27 -7.62 16.02
CA ILE A 203 -4.88 -9.00 15.78
C ILE A 203 -3.38 -9.09 16.04
N ALA A 204 -2.98 -10.00 16.92
CA ALA A 204 -1.56 -10.19 17.27
C ALA A 204 -1.26 -11.64 17.59
N GLN A 205 0.00 -12.00 17.47
CA GLN A 205 0.54 -13.24 18.04
C GLN A 205 1.15 -12.89 19.40
N LYS A 206 0.87 -13.74 20.39
CA LYS A 206 1.44 -13.54 21.73
C LYS A 206 2.94 -13.79 21.62
N SER A 207 3.72 -12.73 21.64
CA SER A 207 5.12 -12.86 22.05
C SER A 207 5.13 -13.23 23.53
N PRO A 208 5.95 -14.18 24.00
CA PRO A 208 6.18 -14.32 25.42
C PRO A 208 6.76 -12.99 25.91
N ILE A 209 5.92 -12.24 26.62
CA ILE A 209 6.40 -11.07 27.35
C ILE A 209 7.12 -11.64 28.56
N GLU A 210 8.41 -11.56 28.54
CA GLU A 210 9.22 -11.64 29.73
C GLU A 210 9.00 -10.39 30.59
#